data_f4788210735e0f9087b6c448b4ed01cf
#
_entry.id   f4788210735e0f9087b6c448b4ed01cf
#
_cell.length_a   1.000
_cell.length_b   1.000
_cell.length_c   1.000
_cell.angle_alpha   90.00
_cell.angle_beta   90.00
_cell.angle_gamma   90.00
#
_symmetry.space_group_name_H-M   'P 1'
#
loop_
_entity.id
_entity.type
_entity.pdbx_description
1 polymer ?
#
loop_
_entity_poly.entity_id
_entity_poly.type
_entity_poly.pdbx_seq_one_letter_code
_entity_poly.pdbx_strand_id
1 'polypeptide(L)'
;MPQLTELWVDRTDIRTTKIVNSTIPNLTDGEVLVTIDKFGLTANNVSYAVSGDFIGYWKYYPADDNWGKVPVWGCANVVESKCADIPVGDRLWGFFPMANSTVLRPGKVTDKNFIDDTDHRKELPALYNAYSRTKAEPEVLQTMENERCLLFPLFATSYVLYDYLLDNNFFGANQILIGSASSKTGFGLAHLLQQEKNVSAKVVGITYKGNTDFVKRLNYCDDHVVYGDEDSIDSNVPADSIDRPGCVS
;
A
#
# COMPACT_ATOMS: atom_id res chain seq x y z
N MET A 1 -6.70 29.31 -16.28
CA MET A 1 -7.21 27.95 -16.04
C MET A 1 -6.38 27.36 -14.91
N PRO A 2 -6.93 26.55 -14.03
CA PRO A 2 -6.16 25.94 -12.96
C PRO A 2 -5.07 25.04 -13.55
N GLN A 3 -3.88 25.10 -12.94
CA GLN A 3 -2.69 24.40 -13.41
C GLN A 3 -2.63 23.00 -12.79
N LEU A 4 -2.43 21.98 -13.62
CA LEU A 4 -2.07 20.63 -13.20
C LEU A 4 -0.55 20.56 -13.07
N THR A 5 -0.07 20.16 -11.90
CA THR A 5 1.36 19.92 -11.62
C THR A 5 1.55 18.48 -11.23
N GLU A 6 2.43 17.75 -11.93
CA GLU A 6 2.66 16.34 -11.76
C GLU A 6 4.16 16.03 -11.63
N LEU A 7 4.49 15.04 -10.81
CA LEU A 7 5.84 14.45 -10.79
C LEU A 7 5.89 13.25 -11.73
N TRP A 8 6.76 13.31 -12.74
CA TRP A 8 7.02 12.22 -13.66
C TRP A 8 8.38 11.60 -13.39
N VAL A 9 8.48 10.27 -13.53
CA VAL A 9 9.67 9.46 -13.28
C VAL A 9 10.08 8.79 -14.58
N ASP A 10 11.37 8.79 -14.89
CA ASP A 10 11.90 8.06 -16.03
C ASP A 10 11.83 6.55 -15.76
N ARG A 11 11.16 5.78 -16.66
CA ARG A 11 10.95 4.34 -16.47
C ARG A 11 12.23 3.52 -16.63
N THR A 12 13.27 4.08 -17.25
CA THR A 12 14.57 3.43 -17.44
C THR A 12 15.58 3.80 -16.34
N ASP A 13 15.44 4.97 -15.72
CA ASP A 13 16.19 5.39 -14.53
C ASP A 13 15.29 6.10 -13.54
N ILE A 14 14.72 5.36 -12.62
CA ILE A 14 13.74 5.85 -11.63
C ILE A 14 14.28 6.95 -10.69
N ARG A 15 15.58 7.23 -10.70
CA ARG A 15 16.19 8.35 -9.99
C ARG A 15 16.05 9.67 -10.74
N THR A 16 15.77 9.58 -12.04
CA THR A 16 15.54 10.76 -12.89
C THR A 16 14.07 11.14 -12.86
N THR A 17 13.78 12.36 -12.41
CA THR A 17 12.42 12.88 -12.27
C THR A 17 12.29 14.25 -12.89
N LYS A 18 11.06 14.63 -13.26
CA LYS A 18 10.73 15.99 -13.69
C LYS A 18 9.36 16.43 -13.18
N ILE A 19 9.19 17.72 -12.96
CA ILE A 19 7.88 18.33 -12.74
C ILE A 19 7.31 18.73 -14.10
N VAL A 20 6.08 18.29 -14.36
CA VAL A 20 5.35 18.62 -15.58
C VAL A 20 4.16 19.47 -15.20
N ASN A 21 4.02 20.61 -15.91
CA ASN A 21 2.90 21.52 -15.73
C ASN A 21 2.04 21.50 -17.00
N SER A 22 0.74 21.33 -16.83
CA SER A 22 -0.24 21.33 -17.90
C SER A 22 -1.53 22.01 -17.43
N THR A 23 -2.52 22.05 -18.30
CA THR A 23 -3.85 22.57 -17.95
C THR A 23 -4.73 21.40 -17.50
N ILE A 24 -5.50 21.60 -16.43
CA ILE A 24 -6.52 20.62 -16.02
C ILE A 24 -7.56 20.51 -17.14
N PRO A 25 -7.86 19.30 -17.65
CA PRO A 25 -8.85 19.12 -18.71
C PRO A 25 -10.26 19.49 -18.21
N ASN A 26 -11.10 19.95 -19.11
CA ASN A 26 -12.51 20.12 -18.79
C ASN A 26 -13.15 18.76 -18.52
N LEU A 27 -13.94 18.67 -17.46
CA LEU A 27 -14.67 17.46 -17.14
C LEU A 27 -15.70 17.11 -18.23
N THR A 28 -15.83 15.84 -18.51
CA THR A 28 -16.96 15.28 -19.27
C THR A 28 -18.01 14.70 -18.31
N ASP A 29 -19.20 14.35 -18.82
CA ASP A 29 -20.28 13.80 -17.99
C ASP A 29 -19.82 12.52 -17.27
N GLY A 30 -20.14 12.43 -15.98
CA GLY A 30 -19.76 11.35 -15.10
C GLY A 30 -18.37 11.49 -14.47
N GLU A 31 -17.61 12.52 -14.80
CA GLU A 31 -16.26 12.75 -14.23
C GLU A 31 -16.29 13.68 -13.02
N VAL A 32 -15.26 13.54 -12.18
CA VAL A 32 -14.99 14.44 -11.05
C VAL A 32 -13.53 14.89 -11.06
N LEU A 33 -13.29 16.14 -10.71
CA LEU A 33 -11.96 16.68 -10.44
C LEU A 33 -11.71 16.60 -8.94
N VAL A 34 -10.58 16.01 -8.58
CA VAL A 34 -10.12 15.97 -7.18
C VAL A 34 -8.82 16.73 -7.01
N THR A 35 -8.67 17.45 -5.90
CA THR A 35 -7.41 18.03 -5.45
C THR A 35 -6.81 17.11 -4.40
N ILE A 36 -5.59 16.66 -4.63
CA ILE A 36 -4.86 15.77 -3.75
C ILE A 36 -4.30 16.61 -2.60
N ASP A 37 -4.75 16.29 -1.38
CA ASP A 37 -4.39 17.02 -0.17
C ASP A 37 -3.10 16.47 0.45
N LYS A 38 -3.04 15.16 0.60
CA LYS A 38 -1.90 14.47 1.20
C LYS A 38 -1.75 13.05 0.67
N PHE A 39 -0.53 12.54 0.71
CA PHE A 39 -0.24 11.13 0.39
C PHE A 39 0.98 10.64 1.17
N GLY A 40 1.11 9.32 1.31
CA GLY A 40 2.30 8.67 1.87
C GLY A 40 3.34 8.39 0.78
N LEU A 41 4.58 8.84 1.01
CA LEU A 41 5.73 8.46 0.19
C LEU A 41 6.66 7.57 1.03
N THR A 42 6.82 6.33 0.61
CA THR A 42 7.57 5.30 1.34
C THR A 42 8.46 4.51 0.40
N ALA A 43 9.33 3.65 0.93
CA ALA A 43 10.15 2.74 0.11
C ALA A 43 9.29 1.87 -0.83
N ASN A 44 8.04 1.58 -0.46
CA ASN A 44 7.11 0.83 -1.31
C ASN A 44 6.82 1.53 -2.65
N ASN A 45 6.85 2.85 -2.71
CA ASN A 45 6.66 3.59 -3.97
C ASN A 45 7.84 3.40 -4.93
N VAL A 46 9.05 3.16 -4.41
CA VAL A 46 10.20 2.74 -5.23
C VAL A 46 9.93 1.37 -5.86
N SER A 47 9.36 0.43 -5.09
CA SER A 47 8.95 -0.88 -5.62
C SER A 47 7.88 -0.75 -6.72
N TYR A 48 6.93 0.18 -6.60
CA TYR A 48 5.95 0.47 -7.65
C TYR A 48 6.63 0.97 -8.94
N ALA A 49 7.65 1.81 -8.82
CA ALA A 49 8.41 2.27 -9.98
C ALA A 49 9.20 1.13 -10.63
N VAL A 50 9.96 0.35 -9.84
CA VAL A 50 10.78 -0.77 -10.34
C VAL A 50 9.94 -1.86 -11.01
N SER A 51 8.78 -2.19 -10.44
CA SER A 51 7.87 -3.22 -10.96
C SER A 51 6.76 -2.68 -11.87
N GLY A 52 6.85 -1.41 -12.24
CA GLY A 52 5.78 -0.68 -12.92
C GLY A 52 5.34 -1.29 -14.24
N ASP A 53 6.27 -1.85 -15.03
CA ASP A 53 5.97 -2.56 -16.27
C ASP A 53 5.43 -3.98 -16.00
N PHE A 54 6.05 -4.70 -15.09
CA PHE A 54 5.73 -6.09 -14.81
C PHE A 54 4.36 -6.24 -14.12
N ILE A 55 4.09 -5.44 -13.10
CA ILE A 55 2.82 -5.46 -12.36
C ILE A 55 1.77 -4.55 -13.01
N GLY A 56 2.21 -3.57 -13.79
CA GLY A 56 1.34 -2.64 -14.51
C GLY A 56 1.04 -1.34 -13.74
N TYR A 57 1.83 -0.95 -12.76
CA TYR A 57 1.61 0.28 -12.00
C TYR A 57 1.63 1.54 -12.86
N TRP A 58 2.42 1.59 -13.95
CA TRP A 58 2.44 2.71 -14.89
C TRP A 58 1.11 2.93 -15.63
N LYS A 59 0.25 1.90 -15.69
CA LYS A 59 -1.02 1.95 -16.38
C LYS A 59 -2.11 2.69 -15.61
N TYR A 60 -1.97 2.88 -14.28
CA TYR A 60 -2.97 3.60 -13.50
C TYR A 60 -3.06 5.08 -13.89
N TYR A 61 -1.92 5.68 -14.17
CA TYR A 61 -1.79 7.08 -14.58
C TYR A 61 -0.80 7.16 -15.73
N PRO A 62 -1.26 7.00 -16.97
CA PRO A 62 -0.39 7.04 -18.15
C PRO A 62 0.36 8.36 -18.25
N ALA A 63 1.58 8.30 -18.78
CA ALA A 63 2.40 9.45 -19.14
C ALA A 63 2.95 9.22 -20.56
N ASP A 64 3.54 10.27 -21.15
CA ASP A 64 4.07 10.21 -22.50
C ASP A 64 5.45 9.53 -22.54
N ASP A 65 5.77 8.90 -23.66
CA ASP A 65 7.06 8.27 -23.96
C ASP A 65 7.54 7.28 -22.88
N ASN A 66 8.80 7.41 -22.44
CA ASN A 66 9.42 6.59 -21.41
C ASN A 66 9.14 7.06 -19.98
N TRP A 67 8.23 8.00 -19.80
CA TRP A 67 7.88 8.52 -18.47
C TRP A 67 6.75 7.71 -17.84
N GLY A 68 6.73 7.71 -16.53
CA GLY A 68 5.69 7.10 -15.72
C GLY A 68 5.28 8.03 -14.57
N LYS A 69 4.09 7.80 -14.04
CA LYS A 69 3.58 8.47 -12.83
C LYS A 69 3.47 7.42 -11.74
N VAL A 70 4.33 7.51 -10.72
CA VAL A 70 4.30 6.58 -9.59
C VAL A 70 3.06 6.87 -8.77
N PRO A 71 2.17 5.88 -8.57
CA PRO A 71 0.98 6.08 -7.76
C PRO A 71 1.31 6.09 -6.26
N VAL A 72 0.47 6.78 -5.51
CA VAL A 72 0.58 6.94 -4.05
C VAL A 72 -0.77 6.74 -3.38
N TRP A 73 -0.78 6.21 -2.17
CA TRP A 73 -1.97 6.17 -1.34
C TRP A 73 -2.15 7.49 -0.60
N GLY A 74 -3.33 8.06 -0.70
CA GLY A 74 -3.57 9.39 -0.16
C GLY A 74 -5.03 9.78 0.01
N CYS A 75 -5.22 11.04 0.39
CA CYS A 75 -6.52 11.68 0.52
C CYS A 75 -6.66 12.83 -0.47
N ALA A 76 -7.85 12.97 -1.05
CA ALA A 76 -8.18 14.04 -1.97
C ALA A 76 -9.59 14.58 -1.71
N ASN A 77 -9.87 15.82 -2.15
CA ASN A 77 -11.18 16.44 -2.05
C ASN A 77 -11.75 16.63 -3.45
N VAL A 78 -13.02 16.30 -3.64
CA VAL A 78 -13.76 16.60 -4.86
C VAL A 78 -14.00 18.11 -4.94
N VAL A 79 -13.46 18.76 -5.96
CA VAL A 79 -13.55 20.23 -6.15
C VAL A 79 -14.45 20.62 -7.31
N GLU A 80 -14.67 19.73 -8.28
CA GLU A 80 -15.63 19.86 -9.34
C GLU A 80 -16.23 18.49 -9.66
N SER A 81 -17.52 18.44 -9.98
CA SER A 81 -18.22 17.18 -10.27
C SER A 81 -19.23 17.35 -11.40
N LYS A 82 -19.16 16.43 -12.36
CA LYS A 82 -20.21 16.13 -13.33
C LYS A 82 -20.81 14.74 -13.13
N CYS A 83 -20.59 14.14 -11.95
CA CYS A 83 -21.18 12.88 -11.50
C CYS A 83 -22.24 13.18 -10.44
N ALA A 84 -23.49 12.87 -10.70
CA ALA A 84 -24.61 13.18 -9.79
C ALA A 84 -24.47 12.54 -8.40
N ASP A 85 -23.83 11.35 -8.32
CA ASP A 85 -23.71 10.56 -7.11
C ASP A 85 -22.50 10.96 -6.24
N ILE A 86 -21.57 11.75 -6.79
CA ILE A 86 -20.37 12.21 -6.09
C ILE A 86 -20.39 13.76 -6.03
N PRO A 87 -20.83 14.36 -4.92
CA PRO A 87 -20.91 15.80 -4.79
C PRO A 87 -19.54 16.45 -4.55
N VAL A 88 -19.42 17.71 -4.91
CA VAL A 88 -18.31 18.58 -4.49
C VAL A 88 -18.23 18.61 -2.96
N GLY A 89 -17.01 18.55 -2.43
CA GLY A 89 -16.74 18.49 -1.00
C GLY A 89 -16.61 17.05 -0.45
N ASP A 90 -16.93 16.00 -1.22
CA ASP A 90 -16.62 14.64 -0.79
C ASP A 90 -15.11 14.47 -0.64
N ARG A 91 -14.71 13.86 0.47
CA ARG A 91 -13.32 13.48 0.73
C ARG A 91 -13.11 12.02 0.41
N LEU A 92 -12.06 11.74 -0.35
CA LEU A 92 -11.76 10.42 -0.89
C LEU A 92 -10.43 9.91 -0.32
N TRP A 93 -10.39 8.61 -0.06
CA TRP A 93 -9.17 7.83 0.15
C TRP A 93 -8.95 6.90 -1.04
N GLY A 94 -7.74 6.84 -1.58
CA GLY A 94 -7.46 5.96 -2.72
C GLY A 94 -6.03 6.07 -3.24
N PHE A 95 -5.86 5.54 -4.45
CA PHE A 95 -4.59 5.44 -5.15
C PHE A 95 -4.50 6.55 -6.19
N PHE A 96 -3.68 7.58 -5.93
CA PHE A 96 -3.59 8.81 -6.71
C PHE A 96 -2.21 8.95 -7.40
N PRO A 97 -2.06 9.81 -8.42
CA PRO A 97 -0.74 10.18 -8.92
C PRO A 97 -0.04 11.13 -7.92
N MET A 98 1.28 11.25 -7.99
CA MET A 98 2.00 12.35 -7.33
C MET A 98 1.76 13.65 -8.10
N ALA A 99 0.63 14.29 -7.84
CA ALA A 99 0.14 15.49 -8.49
C ALA A 99 -0.65 16.36 -7.52
N ASN A 100 -0.93 17.61 -7.91
CA ASN A 100 -1.84 18.46 -7.16
C ASN A 100 -3.32 18.12 -7.39
N SER A 101 -3.66 17.54 -8.55
CA SER A 101 -5.04 17.21 -8.91
C SER A 101 -5.07 16.02 -9.89
N THR A 102 -6.23 15.39 -10.02
CA THR A 102 -6.49 14.41 -11.07
C THR A 102 -7.99 14.33 -11.36
N VAL A 103 -8.34 13.86 -12.56
CA VAL A 103 -9.72 13.55 -12.94
C VAL A 103 -9.95 12.05 -12.71
N LEU A 104 -11.10 11.73 -12.13
CA LEU A 104 -11.57 10.35 -11.94
C LEU A 104 -12.92 10.20 -12.63
N ARG A 105 -13.24 8.98 -13.06
CA ARG A 105 -14.54 8.63 -13.63
C ARG A 105 -15.25 7.61 -12.72
N PRO A 106 -16.03 8.07 -11.73
CA PRO A 106 -16.75 7.19 -10.82
C PRO A 106 -17.70 6.24 -11.54
N GLY A 107 -17.52 4.95 -11.32
CA GLY A 107 -18.43 3.89 -11.69
C GLY A 107 -18.78 3.02 -10.49
N LYS A 108 -19.91 2.29 -10.53
CA LYS A 108 -20.40 1.43 -9.43
C LYS A 108 -20.44 2.18 -8.10
N VAL A 109 -20.93 3.42 -8.14
CA VAL A 109 -20.97 4.30 -6.98
C VAL A 109 -21.89 3.75 -5.90
N THR A 110 -21.41 3.76 -4.66
CA THR A 110 -22.17 3.46 -3.43
C THR A 110 -22.00 4.60 -2.43
N ASP A 111 -22.70 4.53 -1.31
CA ASP A 111 -22.50 5.50 -0.22
C ASP A 111 -21.08 5.43 0.37
N LYS A 112 -20.39 4.29 0.26
CA LYS A 112 -19.09 4.02 0.86
C LYS A 112 -17.92 4.21 -0.10
N ASN A 113 -18.09 3.89 -1.37
CA ASN A 113 -16.99 3.86 -2.35
C ASN A 113 -17.49 3.94 -3.78
N PHE A 114 -16.55 4.08 -4.69
CA PHE A 114 -16.74 3.85 -6.13
C PHE A 114 -15.47 3.24 -6.73
N ILE A 115 -15.59 2.74 -7.96
CA ILE A 115 -14.46 2.27 -8.77
C ILE A 115 -14.19 3.29 -9.87
N ASP A 116 -12.95 3.62 -10.13
CA ASP A 116 -12.61 4.41 -11.33
C ASP A 116 -12.83 3.55 -12.58
N ASP A 117 -13.83 3.93 -13.40
CA ASP A 117 -14.26 3.21 -14.61
C ASP A 117 -13.62 3.79 -15.89
N THR A 118 -12.49 4.45 -15.79
CA THR A 118 -11.72 4.91 -16.94
C THR A 118 -11.24 3.73 -17.78
N ASP A 119 -11.37 3.79 -19.11
CA ASP A 119 -11.17 2.66 -20.01
C ASP A 119 -9.82 1.94 -19.82
N HIS A 120 -8.74 2.68 -19.66
CA HIS A 120 -7.39 2.12 -19.48
C HIS A 120 -7.18 1.39 -18.13
N ARG A 121 -8.14 1.49 -17.20
CA ARG A 121 -8.08 0.86 -15.87
C ARG A 121 -8.94 -0.39 -15.74
N LYS A 122 -9.80 -0.68 -16.70
CA LYS A 122 -10.81 -1.76 -16.60
C LYS A 122 -10.21 -3.15 -16.35
N GLU A 123 -9.02 -3.40 -16.88
CA GLU A 123 -8.31 -4.68 -16.72
C GLU A 123 -7.33 -4.69 -15.54
N LEU A 124 -7.19 -3.57 -14.82
CA LEU A 124 -6.27 -3.48 -13.69
C LEU A 124 -6.94 -3.98 -12.40
N PRO A 125 -6.16 -4.45 -11.41
CA PRO A 125 -6.69 -4.93 -10.14
C PRO A 125 -7.63 -3.92 -9.47
N ALA A 126 -8.84 -4.37 -9.13
CA ALA A 126 -9.88 -3.53 -8.56
C ALA A 126 -9.48 -2.83 -7.25
N LEU A 127 -8.58 -3.44 -6.47
CA LEU A 127 -8.07 -2.88 -5.23
C LEU A 127 -7.50 -1.45 -5.40
N TYR A 128 -6.75 -1.23 -6.48
CA TYR A 128 -6.13 0.07 -6.76
C TYR A 128 -7.03 1.03 -7.55
N ASN A 129 -8.19 0.57 -8.00
CA ASN A 129 -9.21 1.38 -8.68
C ASN A 129 -10.34 1.82 -7.74
N ALA A 130 -10.36 1.30 -6.51
CA ALA A 130 -11.38 1.62 -5.52
C ALA A 130 -11.01 2.91 -4.76
N TYR A 131 -11.99 3.81 -4.65
CA TYR A 131 -11.89 5.05 -3.88
C TYR A 131 -12.95 5.04 -2.79
N SER A 132 -12.51 5.09 -1.53
CA SER A 132 -13.42 5.17 -0.38
C SER A 132 -13.88 6.61 -0.17
N ARG A 133 -15.16 6.79 0.15
CA ARG A 133 -15.74 8.05 0.61
C ARG A 133 -15.56 8.12 2.13
N THR A 134 -14.61 8.92 2.60
CA THR A 134 -14.15 8.87 3.99
C THR A 134 -15.25 9.13 5.01
N LYS A 135 -16.28 9.92 4.66
CA LYS A 135 -17.44 10.19 5.51
C LYS A 135 -18.24 8.95 5.91
N ALA A 136 -18.13 7.87 5.15
CA ALA A 136 -18.81 6.59 5.41
C ALA A 136 -17.92 5.57 6.14
N GLU A 137 -16.69 5.94 6.46
CA GLU A 137 -15.73 5.08 7.13
C GLU A 137 -15.75 5.29 8.66
N PRO A 138 -15.21 4.33 9.43
CA PRO A 138 -15.01 4.50 10.87
C PRO A 138 -14.22 5.77 11.21
N GLU A 139 -14.54 6.42 12.32
CA GLU A 139 -13.93 7.68 12.77
C GLU A 139 -12.39 7.60 12.84
N VAL A 140 -11.85 6.47 13.27
CA VAL A 140 -10.40 6.26 13.36
C VAL A 140 -9.71 6.44 11.99
N LEU A 141 -10.33 6.01 10.89
CA LEU A 141 -9.76 6.18 9.54
C LEU A 141 -9.89 7.62 9.04
N GLN A 142 -10.86 8.38 9.55
CA GLN A 142 -11.05 9.80 9.20
C GLN A 142 -10.09 10.70 9.99
N THR A 143 -9.76 10.35 11.23
CA THR A 143 -8.92 11.17 12.11
C THR A 143 -7.43 10.86 11.99
N MET A 144 -7.06 9.63 11.61
CA MET A 144 -5.67 9.17 11.47
C MET A 144 -5.23 9.06 10.01
N GLU A 145 -5.57 10.04 9.19
CA GLU A 145 -5.26 10.03 7.75
C GLU A 145 -3.76 9.98 7.45
N ASN A 146 -2.92 10.65 8.25
CA ASN A 146 -1.48 10.66 8.04
C ASN A 146 -0.88 9.27 8.26
N GLU A 147 -1.26 8.63 9.36
CA GLU A 147 -0.85 7.26 9.69
C GLU A 147 -1.39 6.29 8.64
N ARG A 148 -2.65 6.48 8.21
CA ARG A 148 -3.26 5.69 7.14
C ARG A 148 -2.47 5.77 5.84
N CYS A 149 -2.06 6.96 5.40
CA CYS A 149 -1.26 7.14 4.20
C CYS A 149 0.07 6.37 4.25
N LEU A 150 0.68 6.25 5.43
CA LEU A 150 1.98 5.62 5.61
C LEU A 150 1.90 4.11 5.89
N LEU A 151 0.86 3.66 6.59
CA LEU A 151 0.79 2.31 7.17
C LEU A 151 -0.23 1.41 6.47
N PHE A 152 -1.40 1.94 6.11
CA PHE A 152 -2.52 1.12 5.67
C PHE A 152 -2.19 0.13 4.54
N PRO A 153 -1.52 0.52 3.44
CA PRO A 153 -1.28 -0.41 2.33
C PRO A 153 -0.42 -1.62 2.73
N LEU A 154 0.51 -1.41 3.64
CA LEU A 154 1.44 -2.42 4.11
C LEU A 154 0.86 -3.24 5.26
N PHE A 155 0.09 -2.59 6.15
CA PHE A 155 -0.63 -3.26 7.22
C PHE A 155 -1.76 -4.15 6.68
N ALA A 156 -2.43 -3.75 5.60
CA ALA A 156 -3.41 -4.60 4.94
C ALA A 156 -2.78 -5.92 4.47
N THR A 157 -1.56 -5.88 3.93
CA THR A 157 -0.81 -7.10 3.59
C THR A 157 -0.49 -7.94 4.83
N SER A 158 -0.06 -7.31 5.92
CA SER A 158 0.20 -7.99 7.20
C SER A 158 -1.06 -8.70 7.72
N TYR A 159 -2.21 -8.03 7.62
CA TYR A 159 -3.48 -8.58 8.05
C TYR A 159 -3.90 -9.80 7.20
N VAL A 160 -3.79 -9.71 5.88
CA VAL A 160 -4.11 -10.85 4.99
C VAL A 160 -3.19 -12.04 5.24
N LEU A 161 -1.90 -11.80 5.48
CA LEU A 161 -0.97 -12.86 5.85
C LEU A 161 -1.32 -13.50 7.20
N TYR A 162 -1.64 -12.68 8.19
CA TYR A 162 -2.08 -13.15 9.51
C TYR A 162 -3.37 -14.00 9.41
N ASP A 163 -4.38 -13.49 8.70
CA ASP A 163 -5.65 -14.17 8.47
C ASP A 163 -5.43 -15.54 7.78
N TYR A 164 -4.61 -15.55 6.74
CA TYR A 164 -4.23 -16.79 6.05
C TYR A 164 -3.52 -17.80 6.96
N LEU A 165 -2.59 -17.34 7.80
CA LEU A 165 -1.90 -18.21 8.76
C LEU A 165 -2.87 -18.78 9.79
N LEU A 166 -3.79 -17.95 10.30
CA LEU A 166 -4.80 -18.34 11.27
C LEU A 166 -5.75 -19.39 10.69
N ASP A 167 -6.29 -19.15 9.49
CA ASP A 167 -7.20 -20.07 8.81
C ASP A 167 -6.58 -21.45 8.53
N ASN A 168 -5.26 -21.50 8.38
CA ASN A 168 -4.50 -22.74 8.18
C ASN A 168 -3.87 -23.28 9.47
N ASN A 169 -4.32 -22.81 10.65
CA ASN A 169 -3.76 -23.23 11.94
C ASN A 169 -2.22 -23.18 11.96
N PHE A 170 -1.66 -22.08 11.41
CA PHE A 170 -0.21 -21.84 11.29
C PHE A 170 0.56 -23.03 10.66
N PHE A 171 -0.13 -23.84 9.85
CA PHE A 171 0.41 -25.07 9.24
C PHE A 171 1.03 -26.05 10.26
N GLY A 172 0.65 -25.97 11.54
CA GLY A 172 1.22 -26.74 12.63
C GLY A 172 2.67 -26.36 12.96
N ALA A 173 3.11 -25.18 12.57
CA ALA A 173 4.46 -24.70 12.83
C ALA A 173 4.68 -24.42 14.33
N ASN A 174 5.85 -24.79 14.84
CA ASN A 174 6.30 -24.45 16.19
C ASN A 174 7.04 -23.10 16.22
N GLN A 175 7.41 -22.59 15.05
CA GLN A 175 8.13 -21.33 14.89
C GLN A 175 7.70 -20.62 13.62
N ILE A 176 7.58 -19.29 13.68
CA ILE A 176 7.27 -18.40 12.56
C ILE A 176 8.45 -17.45 12.38
N LEU A 177 9.12 -17.51 11.23
CA LEU A 177 10.22 -16.65 10.89
C LEU A 177 9.71 -15.48 10.05
N ILE A 178 9.94 -14.25 10.50
CA ILE A 178 9.55 -13.04 9.79
C ILE A 178 10.80 -12.36 9.24
N GLY A 179 11.03 -12.50 7.93
CA GLY A 179 12.08 -11.77 7.23
C GLY A 179 11.80 -10.27 7.20
N SER A 180 12.86 -9.46 7.16
CA SER A 180 12.73 -8.00 7.18
C SER A 180 11.79 -7.48 8.29
N ALA A 181 11.94 -8.02 9.50
CA ALA A 181 11.08 -7.71 10.64
C ALA A 181 11.01 -6.21 11.00
N SER A 182 11.93 -5.39 10.51
CA SER A 182 11.90 -3.93 10.63
C SER A 182 11.05 -3.24 9.57
N SER A 183 10.58 -3.95 8.53
CA SER A 183 9.66 -3.40 7.53
C SER A 183 8.26 -3.22 8.10
N LYS A 184 7.46 -2.30 7.51
CA LYS A 184 6.08 -2.07 7.95
C LYS A 184 5.22 -3.32 7.86
N THR A 185 5.40 -4.14 6.82
CA THR A 185 4.71 -5.43 6.69
C THR A 185 5.20 -6.42 7.75
N GLY A 186 6.53 -6.53 7.94
CA GLY A 186 7.11 -7.46 8.91
C GLY A 186 6.66 -7.17 10.34
N PHE A 187 6.84 -5.95 10.83
CA PHE A 187 6.42 -5.64 12.19
C PHE A 187 4.89 -5.59 12.35
N GLY A 188 4.15 -5.27 11.30
CA GLY A 188 2.68 -5.35 11.32
C GLY A 188 2.19 -6.78 11.51
N LEU A 189 2.79 -7.76 10.80
CA LEU A 189 2.50 -9.17 11.01
C LEU A 189 2.91 -9.63 12.41
N ALA A 190 4.12 -9.29 12.87
CA ALA A 190 4.59 -9.64 14.21
C ALA A 190 3.65 -9.11 15.30
N HIS A 191 3.17 -7.86 15.15
CA HIS A 191 2.20 -7.27 16.06
C HIS A 191 0.88 -8.06 16.12
N LEU A 192 0.32 -8.43 14.97
CA LEU A 192 -0.92 -9.21 14.91
C LEU A 192 -0.75 -10.59 15.54
N LEU A 193 0.36 -11.27 15.26
CA LEU A 193 0.68 -12.57 15.88
C LEU A 193 0.83 -12.47 17.39
N GLN A 194 1.44 -11.40 17.91
CA GLN A 194 1.58 -11.17 19.34
C GLN A 194 0.24 -10.94 20.05
N GLN A 195 -0.72 -10.30 19.36
CA GLN A 195 -2.06 -10.06 19.92
C GLN A 195 -2.94 -11.32 19.92
N GLU A 196 -2.59 -12.32 19.11
CA GLU A 196 -3.36 -13.57 19.01
C GLU A 196 -3.03 -14.52 20.14
N LYS A 197 -4.02 -14.81 20.99
CA LYS A 197 -3.84 -15.63 22.20
C LYS A 197 -3.63 -17.12 21.90
N ASN A 198 -4.01 -17.57 20.71
CA ASN A 198 -3.94 -18.97 20.32
C ASN A 198 -2.67 -19.33 19.55
N VAL A 199 -1.77 -18.37 19.32
CA VAL A 199 -0.47 -18.65 18.70
C VAL A 199 0.46 -19.28 19.72
N SER A 200 0.73 -20.57 19.56
CA SER A 200 1.73 -21.29 20.34
C SER A 200 3.12 -21.30 19.69
N ALA A 201 3.20 -20.91 18.42
CA ALA A 201 4.44 -20.84 17.67
C ALA A 201 5.29 -19.65 18.13
N LYS A 202 6.60 -19.89 18.31
CA LYS A 202 7.57 -18.83 18.60
C LYS A 202 7.73 -17.92 17.39
N VAL A 203 7.57 -16.60 17.56
CA VAL A 203 7.76 -15.61 16.51
C VAL A 203 9.20 -15.07 16.54
N VAL A 204 9.96 -15.28 15.46
CA VAL A 204 11.35 -14.84 15.34
C VAL A 204 11.50 -13.81 14.23
N GLY A 205 11.94 -12.59 14.57
CA GLY A 205 12.18 -11.53 13.62
C GLY A 205 13.60 -11.57 13.06
N ILE A 206 13.74 -11.64 11.72
CA ILE A 206 15.04 -11.59 11.06
C ILE A 206 15.22 -10.18 10.49
N THR A 207 16.36 -9.53 10.79
CA THR A 207 16.61 -8.16 10.37
C THR A 207 18.09 -7.86 10.11
N TYR A 208 18.40 -6.72 9.51
CA TYR A 208 19.77 -6.25 9.41
C TYR A 208 20.30 -5.73 10.76
N LYS A 209 21.60 -5.87 10.97
CA LYS A 209 22.29 -5.42 12.21
C LYS A 209 21.91 -4.00 12.61
N GLY A 210 21.83 -3.07 11.67
CA GLY A 210 21.48 -1.68 11.93
C GLY A 210 20.04 -1.44 12.40
N ASN A 211 19.15 -2.42 12.23
CA ASN A 211 17.74 -2.33 12.62
C ASN A 211 17.41 -3.14 13.88
N THR A 212 18.40 -3.81 14.48
CA THR A 212 18.17 -4.70 15.63
C THR A 212 17.54 -3.96 16.81
N ASP A 213 18.04 -2.78 17.16
CA ASP A 213 17.49 -1.99 18.26
C ASP A 213 16.06 -1.52 18.01
N PHE A 214 15.70 -1.27 16.75
CA PHE A 214 14.33 -0.94 16.38
C PHE A 214 13.41 -2.13 16.60
N VAL A 215 13.78 -3.31 16.09
CA VAL A 215 12.97 -4.55 16.26
C VAL A 215 12.83 -4.91 17.74
N LYS A 216 13.91 -4.82 18.52
CA LYS A 216 13.87 -5.04 19.96
C LYS A 216 12.92 -4.08 20.70
N ARG A 217 12.94 -2.79 20.35
CA ARG A 217 12.07 -1.80 21.00
C ARG A 217 10.59 -2.02 20.68
N LEU A 218 10.25 -2.54 19.51
CA LEU A 218 8.86 -2.89 19.19
C LEU A 218 8.33 -4.00 20.07
N ASN A 219 9.20 -4.94 20.48
CA ASN A 219 8.87 -6.07 21.33
C ASN A 219 7.68 -6.91 20.81
N TYR A 220 7.62 -7.12 19.49
CA TYR A 220 6.56 -7.90 18.83
C TYR A 220 7.02 -9.31 18.46
N CYS A 221 8.30 -9.60 18.55
CA CYS A 221 8.87 -10.93 18.34
C CYS A 221 9.38 -11.50 19.66
N ASP A 222 9.27 -12.82 19.83
CA ASP A 222 9.82 -13.54 20.98
C ASP A 222 11.34 -13.59 20.94
N ASP A 223 11.91 -13.52 19.72
CA ASP A 223 13.35 -13.52 19.48
C ASP A 223 13.69 -12.78 18.19
N HIS A 224 14.97 -12.51 17.97
CA HIS A 224 15.44 -11.82 16.76
C HIS A 224 16.80 -12.33 16.33
N VAL A 225 17.00 -12.42 15.02
CA VAL A 225 18.23 -12.87 14.38
C VAL A 225 18.71 -11.83 13.37
N VAL A 226 20.01 -11.67 13.23
CA VAL A 226 20.62 -10.79 12.24
C VAL A 226 20.88 -11.59 10.96
N TYR A 227 20.58 -11.01 9.79
CA TYR A 227 20.93 -11.66 8.52
C TYR A 227 22.43 -12.00 8.47
N GLY A 228 22.76 -13.23 8.09
CA GLY A 228 24.10 -13.80 8.09
C GLY A 228 24.44 -14.57 9.38
N ASP A 229 23.53 -14.64 10.35
CA ASP A 229 23.69 -15.33 11.64
C ASP A 229 22.54 -16.32 11.87
N GLU A 230 21.97 -16.84 10.76
CA GLU A 230 20.81 -17.72 10.75
C GLU A 230 21.08 -19.05 11.46
N ASP A 231 22.34 -19.48 11.57
CA ASP A 231 22.74 -20.66 12.33
C ASP A 231 22.42 -20.56 13.84
N SER A 232 22.14 -19.34 14.32
CA SER A 232 21.66 -19.09 15.68
C SER A 232 20.18 -19.42 15.88
N ILE A 233 19.42 -19.66 14.80
CA ILE A 233 18.02 -20.09 14.86
C ILE A 233 18.03 -21.50 15.41
N ASP A 234 17.34 -21.72 16.54
CA ASP A 234 17.32 -23.00 17.26
C ASP A 234 17.03 -24.16 16.31
N SER A 235 17.97 -25.08 16.19
CA SER A 235 17.97 -26.24 15.30
C SER A 235 16.89 -27.30 15.60
N ASN A 236 16.04 -27.06 16.59
CA ASN A 236 14.87 -27.91 16.88
C ASN A 236 13.72 -27.75 15.87
N VAL A 237 13.89 -26.87 14.87
CA VAL A 237 12.98 -26.84 13.72
C VAL A 237 13.37 -27.98 12.78
N PRO A 238 12.49 -28.97 12.51
CA PRO A 238 12.80 -30.01 11.53
C PRO A 238 13.16 -29.38 10.19
N ALA A 239 14.21 -29.84 9.52
CA ALA A 239 14.65 -29.32 8.22
C ALA A 239 13.52 -29.30 7.18
N ASP A 240 12.54 -30.18 7.29
CA ASP A 240 11.34 -30.27 6.46
C ASP A 240 10.38 -29.06 6.62
N SER A 241 10.53 -28.23 7.65
CA SER A 241 9.69 -27.03 7.84
C SER A 241 10.20 -25.81 7.08
N ILE A 242 11.44 -25.85 6.61
CA ILE A 242 12.07 -24.74 5.85
C ILE A 242 11.60 -24.73 4.38
N ASP A 243 11.28 -25.90 3.83
CA ASP A 243 10.82 -26.07 2.45
C ASP A 243 9.28 -25.98 2.27
N ARG A 244 8.54 -25.70 3.32
CA ARG A 244 7.07 -25.50 3.19
C ARG A 244 6.75 -24.08 2.76
N PRO A 245 5.72 -23.86 1.90
CA PRO A 245 5.32 -22.55 1.41
C PRO A 245 4.68 -21.72 2.53
N GLY A 246 5.48 -21.27 3.46
CA GLY A 246 5.13 -20.40 4.58
C GLY A 246 6.23 -19.40 4.89
N CYS A 247 7.40 -19.50 4.25
CA CYS A 247 8.41 -18.46 4.31
C CYS A 247 8.02 -17.31 3.39
N VAL A 248 7.44 -16.27 3.95
CA VAL A 248 7.18 -15.01 3.24
C VAL A 248 8.45 -14.18 3.35
N SER A 249 9.23 -14.15 2.26
CA SER A 249 10.36 -13.23 2.05
C SER A 249 9.88 -11.88 1.50
#